data_350cabc2c17cf3911126411fcfdf70f8
#
_entry.id   350cabc2c17cf3911126411fcfdf70f8
#
_cell.length_a   1.000
_cell.length_b   1.000
_cell.length_c   1.000
_cell.angle_alpha   90.00
_cell.angle_beta   90.00
_cell.angle_gamma   90.00
#
_symmetry.space_group_name_H-M   'P 1'
#
loop_
_entity.id
_entity.type
_entity.pdbx_description
1 polymer ?
#
loop_
_entity_poly.entity_id
_entity_poly.type
_entity_poly.pdbx_seq_one_letter_code
_entity_poly.pdbx_strand_id
1 'polypeptide(L)'
;MMNELISASPVGITREELSRKWITSRFNDKKEPELPERTFFRLRKLLEDLFEVEIISRAVGGVNYYSVEQTDYSVFLGMLCGLVSDNSKRNLSLKDLMLQVLNDVEITEEEKRMLDDISFKIGKEAYECGRWLINEAEEGRIEGADRGQWAEHRKYHLCIWLEEEYQRLKSWVGVHINRKASDGRVEVRFYVVCESQDEDLHALLMEKLHLLPGEKREGDYWWFAPKDEALRQMKYVSVPDRHALQARVETLLSGLNQFAASF
;
A
#
# COMPACT_ATOMS: atom_id res chain seq x y z
N MET A 1 -13.83 -5.76 -7.55
CA MET A 1 -13.91 -6.40 -8.88
C MET A 1 -13.68 -7.92 -8.79
N MET A 2 -12.56 -8.42 -8.26
CA MET A 2 -12.32 -9.88 -8.15
C MET A 2 -13.47 -10.61 -7.47
N ASN A 3 -13.89 -10.15 -6.29
CA ASN A 3 -15.02 -10.74 -5.55
C ASN A 3 -16.29 -10.82 -6.40
N GLU A 4 -16.58 -9.78 -7.19
CA GLU A 4 -17.77 -9.76 -8.06
C GLU A 4 -17.67 -10.76 -9.21
N LEU A 5 -16.48 -10.91 -9.80
CA LEU A 5 -16.22 -11.87 -10.87
C LEU A 5 -16.37 -13.31 -10.36
N ILE A 6 -15.82 -13.60 -9.19
CA ILE A 6 -15.88 -14.93 -8.57
C ILE A 6 -17.35 -15.26 -8.16
N SER A 7 -18.01 -14.31 -7.48
CA SER A 7 -19.40 -14.49 -7.04
C SER A 7 -20.39 -14.67 -8.19
N ALA A 8 -20.06 -14.13 -9.37
CA ALA A 8 -20.89 -14.29 -10.56
C ALA A 8 -20.59 -15.58 -11.34
N SER A 9 -19.53 -16.32 -11.01
CA SER A 9 -19.19 -17.57 -11.69
C SER A 9 -20.19 -18.69 -11.34
N PRO A 10 -20.55 -19.57 -12.29
CA PRO A 10 -20.10 -19.61 -13.70
C PRO A 10 -20.91 -18.74 -14.67
N VAL A 11 -21.97 -18.08 -14.23
CA VAL A 11 -22.90 -17.31 -15.08
C VAL A 11 -22.20 -16.11 -15.71
N GLY A 12 -21.37 -15.42 -14.93
CA GLY A 12 -20.63 -14.22 -15.30
C GLY A 12 -21.39 -12.93 -14.98
N ILE A 13 -20.64 -11.82 -14.99
CA ILE A 13 -21.12 -10.46 -14.75
C ILE A 13 -20.78 -9.57 -15.93
N THR A 14 -21.67 -8.67 -16.31
CA THR A 14 -21.41 -7.72 -17.40
C THR A 14 -20.54 -6.56 -16.93
N ARG A 15 -19.92 -5.85 -17.89
CA ARG A 15 -19.19 -4.63 -17.60
C ARG A 15 -20.10 -3.54 -17.00
N GLU A 16 -21.34 -3.45 -17.47
CA GLU A 16 -22.35 -2.50 -16.99
C GLU A 16 -22.69 -2.76 -15.53
N GLU A 17 -22.84 -4.02 -15.12
CA GLU A 17 -23.08 -4.39 -13.72
C GLU A 17 -21.88 -4.08 -12.84
N LEU A 18 -20.66 -4.38 -13.31
CA LEU A 18 -19.43 -3.99 -12.65
C LEU A 18 -19.30 -2.47 -12.53
N SER A 19 -19.70 -1.74 -13.58
CA SER A 19 -19.69 -0.28 -13.59
C SER A 19 -20.64 0.31 -12.55
N ARG A 20 -21.85 -0.24 -12.38
CA ARG A 20 -22.77 0.18 -11.31
C ARG A 20 -22.15 0.03 -9.92
N LYS A 21 -21.41 -1.05 -9.68
CA LYS A 21 -20.70 -1.27 -8.42
C LYS A 21 -19.47 -0.38 -8.28
N TRP A 22 -18.85 0.00 -9.39
CA TRP A 22 -17.72 0.93 -9.42
C TRP A 22 -18.13 2.31 -8.90
N ILE A 23 -19.31 2.82 -9.25
CA ILE A 23 -19.78 4.16 -8.83
C ILE A 23 -19.74 4.32 -7.31
N THR A 24 -20.08 3.28 -6.57
CA THR A 24 -20.10 3.28 -5.10
C THR A 24 -18.83 2.74 -4.47
N SER A 25 -17.83 2.36 -5.30
CA SER A 25 -16.57 1.81 -4.82
C SER A 25 -15.72 2.90 -4.18
N ARG A 26 -15.11 2.57 -3.04
CA ARG A 26 -14.09 3.42 -2.39
C ARG A 26 -12.82 3.60 -3.23
N PHE A 27 -12.63 2.81 -4.28
CA PHE A 27 -11.51 2.91 -5.21
C PHE A 27 -11.80 3.84 -6.39
N ASN A 28 -13.00 4.39 -6.47
CA ASN A 28 -13.40 5.40 -7.45
C ASN A 28 -13.12 6.81 -6.88
N ASP A 29 -11.85 7.11 -6.65
CA ASP A 29 -11.41 8.37 -6.04
C ASP A 29 -11.82 9.60 -6.87
N LYS A 30 -11.90 9.44 -8.19
CA LYS A 30 -12.29 10.50 -9.12
C LYS A 30 -13.80 10.65 -9.26
N LYS A 31 -14.60 9.83 -8.56
CA LYS A 31 -16.08 9.79 -8.68
C LYS A 31 -16.55 9.65 -10.12
N GLU A 32 -15.82 8.86 -10.91
CA GLU A 32 -16.22 8.59 -12.29
C GLU A 32 -17.61 7.97 -12.33
N PRO A 33 -18.50 8.43 -13.24
CA PRO A 33 -19.88 7.98 -13.31
C PRO A 33 -20.03 6.55 -13.87
N GLU A 34 -18.98 6.02 -14.44
CA GLU A 34 -18.90 4.66 -14.96
C GLU A 34 -17.48 4.11 -14.88
N LEU A 35 -17.33 2.80 -14.99
CA LEU A 35 -16.03 2.15 -15.12
C LEU A 35 -15.54 2.26 -16.58
N PRO A 36 -14.52 3.11 -16.86
CA PRO A 36 -14.02 3.27 -18.21
C PRO A 36 -13.51 1.95 -18.78
N GLU A 37 -13.77 1.71 -20.05
CA GLU A 37 -13.41 0.45 -20.71
C GLU A 37 -11.91 0.14 -20.59
N ARG A 38 -11.06 1.14 -20.82
CA ARG A 38 -9.60 1.01 -20.66
C ARG A 38 -9.22 0.64 -19.23
N THR A 39 -9.89 1.22 -18.24
CA THR A 39 -9.67 0.92 -16.82
C THR A 39 -10.10 -0.52 -16.52
N PHE A 40 -11.26 -0.95 -17.04
CA PHE A 40 -11.72 -2.33 -16.88
C PHE A 40 -10.70 -3.34 -17.41
N PHE A 41 -10.21 -3.21 -18.64
CA PHE A 41 -9.26 -4.15 -19.22
C PHE A 41 -7.90 -4.12 -18.50
N ARG A 42 -7.46 -2.95 -18.05
CA ARG A 42 -6.24 -2.84 -17.21
C ARG A 42 -6.40 -3.56 -15.89
N LEU A 43 -7.54 -3.38 -15.20
CA LEU A 43 -7.83 -4.05 -13.94
C LEU A 43 -7.98 -5.56 -14.14
N ARG A 44 -8.62 -5.99 -15.22
CA ARG A 44 -8.72 -7.40 -15.58
C ARG A 44 -7.34 -8.04 -15.68
N LYS A 45 -6.46 -7.48 -16.50
CA LYS A 45 -5.09 -7.99 -16.67
C LYS A 45 -4.33 -7.99 -15.35
N LEU A 46 -4.44 -6.92 -14.57
CA LEU A 46 -3.81 -6.85 -13.25
C LEU A 46 -4.29 -7.96 -12.31
N LEU A 47 -5.57 -8.29 -12.34
CA LEU A 47 -6.13 -9.37 -11.52
C LEU A 47 -5.67 -10.74 -12.00
N GLU A 48 -5.63 -10.97 -13.33
CA GLU A 48 -5.11 -12.20 -13.92
C GLU A 48 -3.65 -12.40 -13.54
N ASP A 49 -2.82 -11.36 -13.66
CA ASP A 49 -1.39 -11.40 -13.31
C ASP A 49 -1.14 -11.54 -11.81
N LEU A 50 -1.95 -10.85 -10.96
CA LEU A 50 -1.76 -10.83 -9.51
C LEU A 50 -2.20 -12.12 -8.83
N PHE A 51 -3.32 -12.69 -9.29
CA PHE A 51 -3.93 -13.85 -8.67
C PHE A 51 -3.74 -15.15 -9.46
N GLU A 52 -3.04 -15.09 -10.60
CA GLU A 52 -2.81 -16.24 -11.48
C GLU A 52 -4.11 -16.97 -11.85
N VAL A 53 -5.17 -16.21 -12.10
CA VAL A 53 -6.48 -16.73 -12.50
C VAL A 53 -6.81 -16.31 -13.94
N GLU A 54 -7.58 -17.10 -14.65
CA GLU A 54 -8.11 -16.74 -15.93
C GLU A 54 -9.50 -16.09 -15.80
N ILE A 55 -9.65 -14.88 -16.34
CA ILE A 55 -10.94 -14.20 -16.43
C ILE A 55 -11.54 -14.49 -17.80
N ILE A 56 -12.48 -15.42 -17.82
CA ILE A 56 -13.16 -15.87 -19.03
C ILE A 56 -14.14 -14.80 -19.49
N SER A 57 -14.21 -14.57 -20.80
CA SER A 57 -15.24 -13.74 -21.43
C SER A 57 -16.13 -14.59 -22.34
N ARG A 58 -17.43 -14.56 -22.10
CA ARG A 58 -18.42 -15.29 -22.88
C ARG A 58 -19.46 -14.32 -23.45
N ALA A 59 -19.64 -14.32 -24.76
CA ALA A 59 -20.66 -13.52 -25.44
C ALA A 59 -22.01 -14.28 -25.46
N VAL A 60 -23.05 -13.64 -24.96
CA VAL A 60 -24.42 -14.15 -25.02
C VAL A 60 -25.33 -13.01 -25.51
N GLY A 61 -26.02 -13.21 -26.60
CA GLY A 61 -26.90 -12.18 -27.17
C GLY A 61 -26.20 -10.85 -27.52
N GLY A 62 -24.91 -10.90 -27.87
CA GLY A 62 -24.12 -9.69 -28.16
C GLY A 62 -23.57 -8.97 -26.93
N VAL A 63 -23.81 -9.48 -25.73
CA VAL A 63 -23.29 -8.94 -24.47
C VAL A 63 -22.17 -9.85 -23.94
N ASN A 64 -21.07 -9.26 -23.51
CA ASN A 64 -19.97 -10.00 -22.88
C ASN A 64 -20.21 -10.15 -21.37
N TYR A 65 -20.15 -11.39 -20.93
CA TYR A 65 -20.15 -11.78 -19.52
C TYR A 65 -18.75 -12.23 -19.12
N TYR A 66 -18.32 -11.77 -17.96
CA TYR A 66 -16.99 -12.03 -17.42
C TYR A 66 -17.11 -12.83 -16.13
N SER A 67 -16.33 -13.89 -16.01
CA SER A 67 -16.26 -14.73 -14.82
C SER A 67 -14.83 -15.22 -14.60
N VAL A 68 -14.52 -15.63 -13.39
CA VAL A 68 -13.26 -16.34 -13.12
C VAL A 68 -13.49 -17.82 -13.41
N GLU A 69 -12.52 -18.49 -14.02
CA GLU A 69 -12.56 -19.94 -14.16
C GLU A 69 -12.71 -20.60 -12.78
N GLN A 70 -13.68 -21.49 -12.67
CA GLN A 70 -13.93 -22.21 -11.41
C GLN A 70 -12.90 -23.31 -11.20
N THR A 71 -11.93 -23.00 -10.36
CA THR A 71 -10.96 -23.95 -9.79
C THR A 71 -11.11 -23.90 -8.28
N ASP A 72 -10.62 -24.91 -7.55
CA ASP A 72 -10.61 -24.89 -6.09
C ASP A 72 -9.89 -23.64 -5.56
N TYR A 73 -8.85 -23.19 -6.28
CA TYR A 73 -8.13 -21.96 -5.98
C TYR A 73 -8.99 -20.71 -6.15
N SER A 74 -9.79 -20.59 -7.23
CA SER A 74 -10.65 -19.44 -7.44
C SER A 74 -11.80 -19.36 -6.43
N VAL A 75 -12.34 -20.51 -6.01
CA VAL A 75 -13.33 -20.60 -4.93
C VAL A 75 -12.73 -20.12 -3.61
N PHE A 76 -11.54 -20.56 -3.28
CA PHE A 76 -10.81 -20.14 -2.10
C PHE A 76 -10.49 -18.63 -2.10
N LEU A 77 -10.04 -18.08 -3.23
CA LEU A 77 -9.87 -16.64 -3.40
C LEU A 77 -11.18 -15.87 -3.20
N GLY A 78 -12.29 -16.41 -3.65
CA GLY A 78 -13.62 -15.81 -3.44
C GLY A 78 -13.98 -15.71 -1.97
N MET A 79 -13.72 -16.76 -1.21
CA MET A 79 -13.89 -16.77 0.24
C MET A 79 -13.00 -15.71 0.91
N LEU A 80 -11.71 -15.64 0.56
CA LEU A 80 -10.78 -14.64 1.09
C LEU A 80 -11.21 -13.20 0.73
N CYS A 81 -11.60 -12.95 -0.52
CA CYS A 81 -12.06 -11.63 -0.95
C CYS A 81 -13.35 -11.22 -0.24
N GLY A 82 -14.26 -12.16 0.00
CA GLY A 82 -15.48 -11.95 0.78
C GLY A 82 -15.17 -11.57 2.22
N LEU A 83 -14.29 -12.33 2.87
CA LEU A 83 -13.84 -12.08 4.24
C LEU A 83 -13.14 -10.73 4.38
N VAL A 84 -12.25 -10.38 3.46
CA VAL A 84 -11.56 -9.06 3.45
C VAL A 84 -12.57 -7.92 3.25
N SER A 85 -13.57 -8.10 2.37
CA SER A 85 -14.62 -7.11 2.13
C SER A 85 -15.49 -6.87 3.35
N ASP A 86 -15.95 -7.93 4.01
CA ASP A 86 -16.80 -7.84 5.22
C ASP A 86 -16.05 -7.26 6.42
N ASN A 87 -14.77 -7.55 6.55
CA ASN A 87 -13.95 -7.13 7.70
C ASN A 87 -13.26 -5.78 7.53
N SER A 88 -13.25 -5.19 6.34
CA SER A 88 -12.84 -3.79 6.18
C SER A 88 -13.68 -2.84 7.06
N LYS A 89 -14.87 -3.27 7.49
CA LYS A 89 -15.76 -2.58 8.43
C LYS A 89 -15.44 -2.86 9.91
N ARG A 90 -14.69 -3.91 10.23
CA ARG A 90 -14.51 -4.40 11.61
C ARG A 90 -13.08 -4.23 12.16
N ASN A 91 -12.14 -3.67 11.40
CA ASN A 91 -10.72 -3.52 11.80
C ASN A 91 -10.03 -4.84 12.24
N LEU A 92 -10.56 -5.99 11.83
CA LEU A 92 -9.94 -7.28 12.11
C LEU A 92 -8.70 -7.46 11.23
N SER A 93 -7.63 -7.98 11.81
CA SER A 93 -6.44 -8.32 11.05
C SER A 93 -6.70 -9.55 10.16
N LEU A 94 -5.96 -9.70 9.05
CA LEU A 94 -6.04 -10.93 8.24
C LEU A 94 -5.68 -12.17 9.07
N LYS A 95 -4.82 -12.01 10.10
CA LYS A 95 -4.50 -13.07 11.05
C LYS A 95 -5.74 -13.51 11.84
N ASP A 96 -6.54 -12.56 12.31
CA ASP A 96 -7.77 -12.86 13.03
C ASP A 96 -8.81 -13.49 12.11
N LEU A 97 -8.84 -13.04 10.85
CA LEU A 97 -9.64 -13.64 9.79
C LEU A 97 -9.16 -15.05 9.41
N MET A 98 -7.85 -15.22 9.22
CA MET A 98 -7.27 -16.54 8.99
C MET A 98 -7.49 -17.46 10.18
N LEU A 99 -7.37 -16.96 11.43
CA LEU A 99 -7.67 -17.73 12.61
C LEU A 99 -9.16 -18.08 12.74
N GLN A 100 -10.06 -17.18 12.33
CA GLN A 100 -11.50 -17.52 12.24
C GLN A 100 -11.75 -18.59 11.18
N VAL A 101 -11.21 -18.42 9.98
CA VAL A 101 -11.33 -19.41 8.90
C VAL A 101 -10.66 -20.73 9.28
N LEU A 102 -9.47 -20.69 9.92
CA LEU A 102 -8.77 -21.88 10.41
C LEU A 102 -9.50 -22.60 11.54
N ASN A 103 -10.27 -21.89 12.35
CA ASN A 103 -11.09 -22.50 13.41
C ASN A 103 -12.40 -23.08 12.88
N ASP A 104 -12.91 -22.53 11.78
CA ASP A 104 -14.21 -22.92 11.21
C ASP A 104 -14.09 -23.86 10.00
N VAL A 105 -12.90 -23.91 9.37
CA VAL A 105 -12.63 -24.72 8.17
C VAL A 105 -11.22 -25.35 8.27
N GLU A 106 -11.12 -26.63 8.07
CA GLU A 106 -9.81 -27.29 7.88
C GLU A 106 -9.17 -26.80 6.58
N ILE A 107 -8.21 -25.89 6.69
CA ILE A 107 -7.39 -25.41 5.55
C ILE A 107 -6.37 -26.49 5.21
N THR A 108 -6.36 -26.92 3.97
CA THR A 108 -5.38 -27.87 3.44
C THR A 108 -3.96 -27.26 3.42
N GLU A 109 -2.94 -28.11 3.38
CA GLU A 109 -1.55 -27.64 3.23
C GLU A 109 -1.31 -26.87 1.90
N GLU A 110 -2.12 -27.19 0.88
CA GLU A 110 -2.07 -26.48 -0.41
C GLU A 110 -2.63 -25.05 -0.29
N GLU A 111 -3.74 -24.88 0.40
CA GLU A 111 -4.31 -23.56 0.69
C GLU A 111 -3.39 -22.69 1.57
N LYS A 112 -2.66 -23.30 2.52
CA LYS A 112 -1.62 -22.59 3.28
C LYS A 112 -0.50 -22.08 2.38
N ARG A 113 -0.01 -22.92 1.44
CA ARG A 113 1.02 -22.52 0.46
C ARG A 113 0.53 -21.38 -0.42
N MET A 114 -0.71 -21.44 -0.90
CA MET A 114 -1.31 -20.36 -1.69
C MET A 114 -1.37 -19.03 -0.92
N LEU A 115 -1.74 -19.07 0.36
CA LEU A 115 -1.73 -17.87 1.23
C LEU A 115 -0.32 -17.30 1.42
N ASP A 116 0.67 -18.18 1.60
CA ASP A 116 2.07 -17.79 1.71
C ASP A 116 2.57 -17.16 0.39
N ASP A 117 2.18 -17.68 -0.75
CA ASP A 117 2.54 -17.15 -2.08
C ASP A 117 1.90 -15.79 -2.32
N ILE A 118 0.61 -15.60 -2.02
CA ILE A 118 -0.06 -14.30 -2.10
C ILE A 118 0.63 -13.29 -1.17
N SER A 119 0.93 -13.69 0.05
CA SER A 119 1.62 -12.88 1.03
C SER A 119 3.04 -12.53 0.56
N PHE A 120 3.72 -13.44 -0.11
CA PHE A 120 5.05 -13.21 -0.72
C PHE A 120 4.98 -12.22 -1.89
N LYS A 121 4.00 -12.37 -2.79
CA LYS A 121 3.78 -11.45 -3.92
C LYS A 121 3.52 -10.01 -3.45
N ILE A 122 2.62 -9.82 -2.49
CA ILE A 122 2.36 -8.48 -1.90
C ILE A 122 3.62 -7.89 -1.28
N GLY A 123 4.44 -8.71 -0.62
CA GLY A 123 5.72 -8.28 -0.06
C GLY A 123 6.74 -7.87 -1.11
N LYS A 124 6.78 -8.59 -2.24
CA LYS A 124 7.63 -8.25 -3.38
C LYS A 124 7.23 -6.90 -3.98
N GLU A 125 5.95 -6.69 -4.21
CA GLU A 125 5.43 -5.42 -4.75
C GLU A 125 5.71 -4.23 -3.82
N ALA A 126 5.58 -4.41 -2.50
CA ALA A 126 5.94 -3.38 -1.53
C ALA A 126 7.44 -3.04 -1.58
N TYR A 127 8.29 -4.05 -1.76
CA TYR A 127 9.73 -3.85 -1.97
C TYR A 127 10.03 -3.09 -3.26
N GLU A 128 9.36 -3.45 -4.36
CA GLU A 128 9.50 -2.76 -5.66
C GLU A 128 9.03 -1.30 -5.59
N CYS A 129 7.99 -1.00 -4.81
CA CYS A 129 7.59 0.38 -4.53
C CYS A 129 8.69 1.16 -3.80
N GLY A 130 9.34 0.52 -2.82
CA GLY A 130 10.48 1.12 -2.14
C GLY A 130 11.66 1.39 -3.07
N ARG A 131 12.04 0.43 -3.90
CA ARG A 131 13.08 0.62 -4.91
C ARG A 131 12.76 1.75 -5.88
N TRP A 132 11.52 1.79 -6.33
CA TRP A 132 11.07 2.87 -7.20
C TRP A 132 11.23 4.24 -6.53
N LEU A 133 10.79 4.42 -5.27
CA LEU A 133 10.96 5.68 -4.53
C LEU A 133 12.43 6.10 -4.42
N ILE A 134 13.33 5.16 -4.13
CA ILE A 134 14.77 5.44 -4.07
C ILE A 134 15.29 5.93 -5.43
N ASN A 135 14.96 5.21 -6.50
CA ASN A 135 15.39 5.59 -7.85
C ASN A 135 14.84 6.97 -8.25
N GLU A 136 13.56 7.26 -7.95
CA GLU A 136 12.97 8.58 -8.22
C GLU A 136 13.68 9.70 -7.45
N ALA A 137 14.10 9.45 -6.20
CA ALA A 137 14.86 10.42 -5.41
C ALA A 137 16.28 10.63 -5.99
N GLU A 138 17.01 9.56 -6.29
CA GLU A 138 18.37 9.64 -6.84
C GLU A 138 18.41 10.28 -8.24
N GLU A 139 17.33 10.12 -9.02
CA GLU A 139 17.19 10.74 -10.33
C GLU A 139 16.60 12.16 -10.28
N GLY A 140 16.37 12.71 -9.09
CA GLY A 140 15.86 14.07 -8.87
C GLY A 140 14.40 14.25 -9.31
N ARG A 141 13.60 13.17 -9.36
CA ARG A 141 12.18 13.22 -9.71
C ARG A 141 11.25 13.32 -8.50
N ILE A 142 11.81 13.29 -7.29
CA ILE A 142 11.10 13.65 -6.06
C ILE A 142 11.46 15.08 -5.71
N GLU A 143 10.46 15.97 -5.64
CA GLU A 143 10.69 17.37 -5.31
C GLU A 143 11.31 17.49 -3.91
N GLY A 144 12.45 18.18 -3.83
CA GLY A 144 13.18 18.39 -2.58
C GLY A 144 14.04 17.23 -2.11
N ALA A 145 14.35 16.25 -2.98
CA ALA A 145 15.30 15.18 -2.70
C ALA A 145 16.29 14.99 -3.86
N ASP A 146 17.51 14.58 -3.52
CA ASP A 146 18.54 14.14 -4.47
C ASP A 146 19.22 12.83 -4.02
N ARG A 147 18.80 12.29 -2.88
CA ARG A 147 19.30 11.06 -2.29
C ARG A 147 18.19 10.17 -1.80
N GLY A 148 18.37 8.87 -2.03
CA GLY A 148 17.52 7.82 -1.49
C GLY A 148 18.35 6.58 -1.18
N GLN A 149 18.13 5.95 -0.04
CA GLN A 149 18.78 4.68 0.29
C GLN A 149 17.93 3.81 1.21
N TRP A 150 18.24 2.52 1.22
CA TRP A 150 17.74 1.62 2.24
C TRP A 150 18.55 1.80 3.53
N ALA A 151 17.87 1.77 4.68
CA ALA A 151 18.59 1.69 5.94
C ALA A 151 19.38 0.36 6.00
N GLU A 152 20.64 0.43 6.46
CA GLU A 152 21.62 -0.67 6.38
C GLU A 152 21.14 -2.01 6.93
N HIS A 153 20.18 -2.00 7.85
CA HIS A 153 19.71 -3.19 8.55
C HIS A 153 18.27 -3.61 8.26
N ARG A 154 17.54 -2.87 7.40
CA ARG A 154 16.11 -3.13 7.17
C ARG A 154 15.67 -2.95 5.71
N LYS A 155 15.31 -4.06 5.08
CA LYS A 155 14.83 -4.11 3.68
C LYS A 155 13.59 -3.25 3.37
N TYR A 156 12.91 -2.71 4.37
CA TYR A 156 11.65 -1.98 4.23
C TYR A 156 11.69 -0.59 4.84
N HIS A 157 12.88 -0.11 5.10
CA HIS A 157 13.08 1.21 5.66
C HIS A 157 13.93 2.05 4.71
N LEU A 158 13.33 3.11 4.18
CA LEU A 158 13.92 4.03 3.22
C LEU A 158 14.25 5.33 3.92
N CYS A 159 15.38 5.91 3.56
CA CYS A 159 15.81 7.25 3.91
C CYS A 159 15.82 8.08 2.64
N ILE A 160 15.15 9.22 2.63
CA ILE A 160 15.06 10.14 1.48
C ILE A 160 15.37 11.55 1.97
N TRP A 161 16.32 12.24 1.33
CA TRP A 161 16.76 13.57 1.75
C TRP A 161 17.29 14.41 0.59
N LEU A 162 17.46 15.70 0.83
CA LEU A 162 18.28 16.60 0.03
C LEU A 162 19.63 16.78 0.76
N GLU A 163 20.71 16.53 0.08
CA GLU A 163 22.04 16.43 0.70
C GLU A 163 22.46 17.71 1.41
N GLU A 164 22.15 18.87 0.84
CA GLU A 164 22.49 20.15 1.44
C GLU A 164 21.79 20.35 2.79
N GLU A 165 20.51 20.09 2.88
CA GLU A 165 19.70 20.23 4.09
C GLU A 165 20.03 19.16 5.14
N TYR A 166 20.36 17.93 4.70
CA TYR A 166 20.87 16.90 5.58
C TYR A 166 22.15 17.31 6.28
N GLN A 167 23.09 17.97 5.57
CA GLN A 167 24.33 18.44 6.20
C GLN A 167 24.06 19.47 7.30
N ARG A 168 22.98 20.25 7.20
CA ARG A 168 22.56 21.25 8.19
C ARG A 168 21.87 20.64 9.41
N LEU A 169 20.84 19.83 9.18
CA LEU A 169 19.96 19.34 10.23
C LEU A 169 20.26 17.93 10.70
N LYS A 170 21.07 17.16 9.96
CA LYS A 170 21.25 15.71 10.17
C LYS A 170 19.91 14.98 10.26
N SER A 171 18.98 15.37 9.39
CA SER A 171 17.61 14.86 9.36
C SER A 171 17.18 14.49 7.96
N TRP A 172 16.27 13.51 7.85
CA TRP A 172 15.73 13.02 6.59
C TRP A 172 14.28 12.55 6.75
N VAL A 173 13.61 12.31 5.63
CA VAL A 173 12.30 11.64 5.62
C VAL A 173 12.51 10.13 5.61
N GLY A 174 12.03 9.46 6.66
CA GLY A 174 12.02 8.02 6.79
C GLY A 174 10.68 7.45 6.30
N VAL A 175 10.75 6.45 5.40
CA VAL A 175 9.56 5.72 4.94
C VAL A 175 9.70 4.27 5.37
N HIS A 176 8.81 3.82 6.24
CA HIS A 176 8.79 2.45 6.72
C HIS A 176 7.65 1.68 6.04
N ILE A 177 8.01 0.78 5.13
CA ILE A 177 7.07 -0.11 4.46
C ILE A 177 6.98 -1.37 5.31
N ASN A 178 5.91 -1.51 6.08
CA ASN A 178 5.69 -2.65 6.95
C ASN A 178 4.72 -3.64 6.29
N ARG A 179 5.25 -4.81 5.97
CA ARG A 179 4.43 -5.97 5.67
C ARG A 179 4.05 -6.61 7.00
N LYS A 180 2.83 -6.40 7.45
CA LYS A 180 2.27 -7.24 8.51
C LYS A 180 1.94 -8.59 7.88
N ALA A 181 2.81 -9.57 8.12
CA ALA A 181 2.59 -10.96 7.70
C ALA A 181 1.25 -11.54 8.21
N SER A 182 0.61 -10.85 9.16
CA SER A 182 -0.61 -11.30 9.81
C SER A 182 -1.92 -10.86 9.12
N ASP A 183 -1.90 -9.88 8.22
CA ASP A 183 -3.14 -9.35 7.65
C ASP A 183 -3.08 -9.00 6.16
N GLY A 184 -2.00 -9.39 5.46
CA GLY A 184 -1.81 -9.12 4.04
C GLY A 184 -1.85 -7.63 3.67
N ARG A 185 -1.88 -6.73 4.67
CA ARG A 185 -1.87 -5.30 4.45
C ARG A 185 -0.44 -4.82 4.39
N VAL A 186 -0.18 -3.97 3.42
CA VAL A 186 1.02 -3.14 3.43
C VAL A 186 0.67 -1.87 4.21
N GLU A 187 1.37 -1.62 5.29
CA GLU A 187 1.29 -0.38 6.04
C GLU A 187 2.55 0.42 5.75
N VAL A 188 2.38 1.61 5.21
CA VAL A 188 3.47 2.55 4.99
C VAL A 188 3.36 3.65 6.03
N ARG A 189 4.42 3.86 6.79
CA ARG A 189 4.53 4.92 7.80
C ARG A 189 5.62 5.89 7.41
N PHE A 190 5.36 7.17 7.65
CA PHE A 190 6.26 8.25 7.33
C PHE A 190 6.74 8.91 8.62
N TYR A 191 8.01 9.31 8.62
CA TYR A 191 8.66 9.94 9.76
C TYR A 191 9.61 11.03 9.27
N VAL A 192 9.85 12.02 10.13
CA VAL A 192 11.09 12.79 10.11
C VAL A 192 12.04 12.12 11.07
N VAL A 193 13.23 11.76 10.62
CA VAL A 193 14.27 11.09 11.41
C VAL A 193 15.41 12.05 11.61
N CYS A 194 15.95 12.15 12.83
CA CYS A 194 17.04 13.05 13.20
C CYS A 194 18.14 12.27 13.94
N GLU A 195 19.39 12.48 13.53
CA GLU A 195 20.58 11.94 14.21
C GLU A 195 21.00 12.77 15.42
N SER A 196 20.66 14.06 15.42
CA SER A 196 21.05 14.96 16.49
C SER A 196 20.43 14.54 17.81
N GLN A 197 21.19 14.71 18.91
CA GLN A 197 20.70 14.54 20.27
C GLN A 197 20.29 15.89 20.91
N ASP A 198 20.23 16.96 20.13
CA ASP A 198 19.88 18.31 20.56
C ASP A 198 18.36 18.41 20.81
N GLU A 199 17.97 18.55 22.08
CA GLU A 199 16.57 18.64 22.49
C GLU A 199 15.88 19.91 21.99
N ASP A 200 16.64 21.02 21.86
CA ASP A 200 16.09 22.26 21.32
C ASP A 200 15.76 22.11 19.83
N LEU A 201 16.63 21.46 19.07
CA LEU A 201 16.35 21.12 17.68
C LEU A 201 15.12 20.21 17.57
N HIS A 202 15.00 19.20 18.44
CA HIS A 202 13.82 18.32 18.47
C HIS A 202 12.53 19.08 18.73
N ALA A 203 12.55 20.00 19.71
CA ALA A 203 11.39 20.84 20.02
C ALA A 203 10.98 21.71 18.83
N LEU A 204 11.95 22.29 18.13
CA LEU A 204 11.71 23.10 16.93
C LEU A 204 11.17 22.26 15.77
N LEU A 205 11.73 21.07 15.51
CA LEU A 205 11.21 20.15 14.51
C LEU A 205 9.75 19.78 14.79
N MET A 206 9.44 19.43 16.04
CA MET A 206 8.06 19.08 16.44
C MET A 206 7.08 20.22 16.25
N GLU A 207 7.48 21.45 16.58
CA GLU A 207 6.64 22.63 16.44
C GLU A 207 6.42 22.99 14.97
N LYS A 208 7.52 23.18 14.22
CA LYS A 208 7.48 23.71 12.86
C LYS A 208 6.90 22.73 11.85
N LEU A 209 7.16 21.43 12.02
CA LEU A 209 6.67 20.38 11.11
C LEU A 209 5.43 19.68 11.65
N HIS A 210 4.81 20.18 12.73
CA HIS A 210 3.63 19.57 13.35
C HIS A 210 3.79 18.07 13.60
N LEU A 211 4.89 17.70 14.29
CA LEU A 211 5.21 16.30 14.60
C LEU A 211 4.74 15.91 16.01
N LEU A 212 4.50 14.62 16.21
CA LEU A 212 4.31 14.01 17.52
C LEU A 212 5.65 13.94 18.28
N PRO A 213 5.63 13.76 19.60
CA PRO A 213 6.84 13.50 20.38
C PRO A 213 7.67 12.37 19.76
N GLY A 214 8.97 12.62 19.65
CA GLY A 214 9.89 11.67 19.05
C GLY A 214 10.12 10.45 19.94
N GLU A 215 10.38 9.32 19.31
CA GLU A 215 10.82 8.09 19.96
C GLU A 215 12.26 7.79 19.54
N LYS A 216 13.13 7.50 20.52
CA LYS A 216 14.47 7.01 20.24
C LYS A 216 14.40 5.53 19.85
N ARG A 217 14.95 5.20 18.69
CA ARG A 217 14.95 3.84 18.15
C ARG A 217 16.38 3.37 17.84
N GLU A 218 16.50 2.15 17.32
CA GLU A 218 17.78 1.55 16.92
C GLU A 218 18.70 2.51 16.16
N GLY A 219 19.98 2.54 16.51
CA GLY A 219 20.97 3.44 15.93
C GLY A 219 21.06 4.81 16.56
N ASP A 220 20.40 5.01 17.73
CA ASP A 220 20.35 6.30 18.43
C ASP A 220 19.66 7.44 17.67
N TYR A 221 18.86 7.11 16.64
CA TYR A 221 18.08 8.09 15.90
C TYR A 221 16.74 8.40 16.55
N TRP A 222 16.32 9.66 16.46
CA TRP A 222 15.01 10.12 16.87
C TRP A 222 14.02 10.08 15.72
N TRP A 223 12.85 9.49 15.96
CA TRP A 223 11.80 9.27 14.99
C TRP A 223 10.56 10.05 15.36
N PHE A 224 10.19 11.01 14.54
CA PHE A 224 9.06 11.90 14.73
C PHE A 224 7.99 11.60 13.70
N ALA A 225 6.81 11.16 14.15
CA ALA A 225 5.69 10.91 13.25
C ALA A 225 4.87 12.20 13.05
N PRO A 226 4.35 12.49 11.84
CA PRO A 226 3.41 13.59 11.62
C PRO A 226 2.17 13.49 12.52
N LYS A 227 1.66 14.63 13.03
CA LYS A 227 0.38 14.69 13.75
C LYS A 227 -0.78 14.38 12.81
N ASP A 228 -0.71 14.86 11.57
CA ASP A 228 -1.70 14.54 10.55
C ASP A 228 -1.65 13.04 10.21
N GLU A 229 -2.76 12.35 10.46
CA GLU A 229 -2.88 10.91 10.20
C GLU A 229 -2.75 10.59 8.70
N ALA A 230 -3.23 11.48 7.83
CA ALA A 230 -3.13 11.28 6.39
C ALA A 230 -1.68 11.35 5.89
N LEU A 231 -0.81 12.14 6.56
CA LEU A 231 0.63 12.16 6.28
C LEU A 231 1.38 11.05 7.00
N ARG A 232 0.92 10.65 8.20
CA ARG A 232 1.61 9.70 9.06
C ARG A 232 1.63 8.29 8.53
N GLN A 233 0.51 7.83 7.95
CA GLN A 233 0.36 6.43 7.53
C GLN A 233 -0.55 6.25 6.34
N MET A 234 -0.23 5.23 5.54
CA MET A 234 -1.09 4.70 4.49
C MET A 234 -1.27 3.21 4.72
N LYS A 235 -2.50 2.73 4.54
CA LYS A 235 -2.83 1.32 4.67
C LYS A 235 -3.39 0.83 3.34
N TYR A 236 -2.75 -0.18 2.80
CA TYR A 236 -3.14 -0.81 1.54
C TYR A 236 -3.51 -2.26 1.77
N VAL A 237 -4.55 -2.68 1.08
CA VAL A 237 -4.93 -4.10 0.96
C VAL A 237 -4.25 -4.72 -0.27
N SER A 238 -3.68 -3.89 -1.13
CA SER A 238 -2.99 -4.22 -2.39
C SER A 238 -1.73 -3.37 -2.55
N VAL A 239 -1.16 -3.35 -3.76
CA VAL A 239 0.01 -2.54 -4.10
C VAL A 239 -0.20 -1.06 -3.74
N PRO A 240 0.75 -0.43 -3.04
CA PRO A 240 0.67 0.99 -2.73
C PRO A 240 0.56 1.86 -3.99
N ASP A 241 -0.24 2.90 -3.92
CA ASP A 241 -0.26 3.94 -4.95
C ASP A 241 1.06 4.73 -4.90
N ARG A 242 1.90 4.54 -5.91
CA ARG A 242 3.23 5.16 -6.00
C ARG A 242 3.16 6.69 -5.97
N HIS A 243 2.20 7.28 -6.68
CA HIS A 243 2.04 8.74 -6.69
C HIS A 243 1.59 9.29 -5.33
N ALA A 244 0.71 8.58 -4.65
CA ALA A 244 0.30 8.96 -3.31
C ALA A 244 1.44 8.80 -2.28
N LEU A 245 2.35 7.82 -2.45
CA LEU A 245 3.56 7.69 -1.65
C LEU A 245 4.51 8.86 -1.90
N GLN A 246 4.79 9.17 -3.16
CA GLN A 246 5.65 10.27 -3.56
C GLN A 246 5.14 11.61 -3.00
N ALA A 247 3.87 11.93 -3.19
CA ALA A 247 3.27 13.18 -2.72
C ALA A 247 3.43 13.39 -1.20
N ARG A 248 3.37 12.30 -0.40
CA ARG A 248 3.60 12.40 1.06
C ARG A 248 5.06 12.66 1.41
N VAL A 249 5.96 11.99 0.70
CA VAL A 249 7.41 12.21 0.86
C VAL A 249 7.75 13.65 0.52
N GLU A 250 7.26 14.17 -0.61
CA GLU A 250 7.48 15.54 -1.06
C GLU A 250 6.91 16.56 -0.07
N THR A 251 5.74 16.31 0.49
CA THR A 251 5.14 17.18 1.52
C THR A 251 6.04 17.29 2.77
N LEU A 252 6.57 16.17 3.25
CA LEU A 252 7.46 16.14 4.41
C LEU A 252 8.83 16.75 4.10
N LEU A 253 9.38 16.48 2.91
CA LEU A 253 10.63 17.09 2.45
C LEU A 253 10.51 18.59 2.31
N SER A 254 9.42 19.08 1.72
CA SER A 254 9.17 20.53 1.60
C SER A 254 9.17 21.20 2.96
N GLY A 255 8.50 20.64 3.96
CA GLY A 255 8.52 21.15 5.33
C GLY A 255 9.93 21.13 5.94
N LEU A 256 10.65 20.01 5.80
CA LEU A 256 12.00 19.84 6.34
C LEU A 256 13.00 20.82 5.70
N ASN A 257 12.95 20.95 4.36
CA ASN A 257 13.83 21.85 3.62
C ASN A 257 13.55 23.33 3.92
N GLN A 258 12.27 23.72 4.05
CA GLN A 258 11.91 25.08 4.48
C GLN A 258 12.41 25.38 5.89
N PHE A 259 12.32 24.41 6.81
CA PHE A 259 12.87 24.56 8.14
C PHE A 259 14.39 24.69 8.10
N ALA A 260 15.08 23.83 7.33
CA ALA A 260 16.53 23.90 7.15
C ALA A 260 17.02 25.25 6.60
N ALA A 261 16.27 25.83 5.66
CA ALA A 261 16.58 27.14 5.09
C ALA A 261 16.41 28.30 6.10
N SER A 262 15.65 28.10 7.18
CA SER A 262 15.43 29.08 8.25
C SER A 262 16.40 28.91 9.42
N PHE A 263 17.20 27.87 9.43
CA PHE A 263 18.13 27.49 10.49
C PHE A 263 19.54 27.90 10.16
#